data_9061448a467d169d6b5c1a223379dda8
#
_entry.id   9061448a467d169d6b5c1a223379dda8
#
_cell.length_a   1.000
_cell.length_b   1.000
_cell.length_c   1.000
_cell.angle_alpha   90.00
_cell.angle_beta   90.00
_cell.angle_gamma   90.00
#
_symmetry.space_group_name_H-M   'P 1'
#
loop_
_entity.id
_entity.type
_entity.pdbx_description
1 polymer ?
#
loop_
_entity_poly.entity_id
_entity_poly.type
_entity_poly.pdbx_seq_one_letter_code
_entity_poly.pdbx_strand_id
1 'polypeptide(L)'
;DEAYSLAGNTPADSYLNIEKLIAIAKKSGATLVHPGYGFLSERAEFARAVQEAGLTWIGPEPETIDILGDKVKARQIALQVGAPLVTGTEAPVTDVSQVVAFAQQYGLPIAIKAAFGGGGRGLKVAWKLEEVEELYHSAVREATVAFGRGECFIEQFLHNPRHIEAQVIADKQGNVVVVGTRDCSLQRRNQKLVEE
;
A
#
# COMPACT_ATOMS: atom_id res chain seq x y z
N ASP A 1 -29.58 9.72 -12.41
CA ASP A 1 -28.29 9.03 -12.37
C ASP A 1 -27.83 8.73 -13.81
N GLU A 2 -26.58 8.95 -14.08
CA GLU A 2 -26.00 8.85 -15.41
C GLU A 2 -24.79 7.94 -15.40
N ALA A 3 -24.50 7.34 -16.56
CA ALA A 3 -23.31 6.53 -16.78
C ALA A 3 -22.63 6.94 -18.07
N TYR A 4 -21.31 6.99 -18.05
CA TYR A 4 -20.50 7.40 -19.19
C TYR A 4 -19.51 6.30 -19.58
N SER A 5 -19.49 5.94 -20.85
CA SER A 5 -18.52 4.97 -21.35
C SER A 5 -17.12 5.59 -21.39
N LEU A 6 -16.15 4.88 -20.83
CA LEU A 6 -14.74 5.24 -20.92
C LEU A 6 -14.10 4.83 -22.25
N ALA A 7 -14.79 4.05 -23.06
CA ALA A 7 -14.29 3.45 -24.30
C ALA A 7 -12.86 2.88 -24.15
N GLY A 8 -12.63 1.69 -24.64
CA GLY A 8 -11.33 1.00 -24.52
C GLY A 8 -11.52 -0.41 -24.02
N ASN A 9 -10.50 -1.26 -24.27
CA ASN A 9 -10.53 -2.68 -23.96
C ASN A 9 -9.58 -3.07 -22.83
N THR A 10 -8.79 -2.12 -22.34
CA THR A 10 -7.82 -2.34 -21.26
C THR A 10 -8.03 -1.34 -20.13
N PRO A 11 -7.61 -1.65 -18.89
CA PRO A 11 -7.61 -0.67 -17.81
C PRO A 11 -6.80 0.59 -18.14
N ALA A 12 -5.70 0.48 -18.88
CA ALA A 12 -4.88 1.61 -19.28
C ALA A 12 -5.64 2.57 -20.21
N ASP A 13 -6.49 2.02 -21.07
CA ASP A 13 -7.30 2.82 -22.01
C ASP A 13 -8.55 3.42 -21.37
N SER A 14 -8.92 2.97 -20.17
CA SER A 14 -10.20 3.30 -19.51
C SER A 14 -9.98 3.77 -18.06
N TYR A 15 -10.05 2.88 -17.09
CA TYR A 15 -10.06 3.19 -15.65
C TYR A 15 -8.74 3.79 -15.11
N LEU A 16 -7.63 3.62 -15.84
CA LEU A 16 -6.33 4.22 -15.51
C LEU A 16 -6.00 5.45 -16.38
N ASN A 17 -6.92 5.88 -17.25
CA ASN A 17 -6.74 7.05 -18.09
C ASN A 17 -7.30 8.30 -17.43
N ILE A 18 -6.41 9.05 -16.78
CA ILE A 18 -6.76 10.27 -16.04
C ILE A 18 -7.45 11.31 -16.93
N GLU A 19 -6.94 11.53 -18.15
CA GLU A 19 -7.48 12.53 -19.07
C GLU A 19 -8.94 12.23 -19.45
N LYS A 20 -9.25 10.96 -19.72
CA LYS A 20 -10.63 10.52 -20.02
C LYS A 20 -11.56 10.73 -18.84
N LEU A 21 -11.11 10.38 -17.64
CA LEU A 21 -11.92 10.56 -16.43
C LEU A 21 -12.23 12.02 -16.16
N ILE A 22 -11.24 12.90 -16.29
CA ILE A 22 -11.43 14.36 -16.14
C ILE A 22 -12.35 14.90 -17.24
N ALA A 23 -12.17 14.47 -18.50
CA ALA A 23 -13.04 14.90 -19.61
C ALA A 23 -14.51 14.51 -19.37
N ILE A 24 -14.75 13.29 -18.85
CA ILE A 24 -16.11 12.82 -18.50
C ILE A 24 -16.67 13.59 -17.32
N ALA A 25 -15.90 13.83 -16.27
CA ALA A 25 -16.33 14.62 -15.13
C ALA A 25 -16.78 16.02 -15.55
N LYS A 26 -16.00 16.69 -16.41
CA LYS A 26 -16.39 18.00 -16.98
C LYS A 26 -17.63 17.91 -17.87
N LYS A 27 -17.73 16.89 -18.72
CA LYS A 27 -18.87 16.68 -19.63
C LYS A 27 -20.17 16.44 -18.87
N SER A 28 -20.12 15.68 -17.77
CA SER A 28 -21.28 15.38 -16.93
C SER A 28 -21.74 16.56 -16.06
N GLY A 29 -20.96 17.62 -15.96
CA GLY A 29 -21.21 18.73 -15.04
C GLY A 29 -20.95 18.34 -13.56
N ALA A 30 -20.22 17.24 -13.30
CA ALA A 30 -19.85 16.86 -11.95
C ALA A 30 -18.97 17.95 -11.30
N THR A 31 -19.20 18.20 -10.03
CA THR A 31 -18.42 19.14 -9.22
C THR A 31 -17.49 18.42 -8.24
N LEU A 32 -17.78 17.15 -7.97
CA LEU A 32 -17.09 16.30 -7.00
C LEU A 32 -16.61 15.01 -7.68
N VAL A 33 -15.43 14.55 -7.35
CA VAL A 33 -14.88 13.28 -7.83
C VAL A 33 -14.48 12.41 -6.64
N HIS A 34 -15.16 11.27 -6.50
CA HIS A 34 -14.78 10.21 -5.56
C HIS A 34 -14.11 9.07 -6.35
N PRO A 35 -12.89 8.65 -6.02
CA PRO A 35 -12.15 7.67 -6.81
C PRO A 35 -12.64 6.22 -6.63
N GLY A 36 -13.54 5.97 -5.69
CA GLY A 36 -13.83 4.61 -5.27
C GLY A 36 -12.65 3.98 -4.54
N TYR A 37 -12.36 2.73 -4.84
CA TYR A 37 -11.17 2.01 -4.37
C TYR A 37 -10.57 1.19 -5.54
N GLY A 38 -9.25 0.94 -5.47
CA GLY A 38 -8.51 0.37 -6.60
C GLY A 38 -8.22 1.39 -7.69
N PHE A 39 -7.72 0.94 -8.82
CA PHE A 39 -7.33 1.76 -9.98
C PHE A 39 -6.52 3.01 -9.60
N LEU A 40 -7.10 4.21 -9.67
CA LEU A 40 -6.44 5.48 -9.41
C LEU A 40 -6.69 6.03 -7.99
N SER A 41 -7.36 5.30 -7.11
CA SER A 41 -7.71 5.78 -5.76
C SER A 41 -6.47 6.08 -4.89
N GLU A 42 -5.36 5.38 -5.14
CA GLU A 42 -4.08 5.55 -4.44
C GLU A 42 -3.02 6.23 -5.32
N ARG A 43 -3.46 6.99 -6.32
CA ARG A 43 -2.58 7.71 -7.24
C ARG A 43 -2.71 9.21 -7.03
N ALA A 44 -1.69 9.82 -6.43
CA ALA A 44 -1.66 11.26 -6.15
C ALA A 44 -1.80 12.11 -7.42
N GLU A 45 -1.29 11.61 -8.57
CA GLU A 45 -1.43 12.30 -9.86
C GLU A 45 -2.90 12.49 -10.27
N PHE A 46 -3.76 11.52 -9.95
CA PHE A 46 -5.19 11.65 -10.24
C PHE A 46 -5.85 12.69 -9.35
N ALA A 47 -5.53 12.68 -8.06
CA ALA A 47 -6.03 13.69 -7.13
C ALA A 47 -5.63 15.11 -7.55
N ARG A 48 -4.35 15.32 -7.95
CA ARG A 48 -3.88 16.61 -8.50
C ARG A 48 -4.63 16.99 -9.75
N ALA A 49 -4.77 16.08 -10.71
CA ALA A 49 -5.48 16.35 -11.96
C ALA A 49 -6.95 16.75 -11.74
N VAL A 50 -7.63 16.15 -10.75
CA VAL A 50 -9.00 16.54 -10.35
C VAL A 50 -9.02 17.98 -9.81
N GLN A 51 -8.09 18.32 -8.91
CA GLN A 51 -8.00 19.66 -8.32
C GLN A 51 -7.63 20.71 -9.37
N GLU A 52 -6.64 20.44 -10.24
CA GLU A 52 -6.24 21.31 -11.35
C GLU A 52 -7.34 21.52 -12.39
N ALA A 53 -8.23 20.54 -12.54
CA ALA A 53 -9.40 20.66 -13.40
C ALA A 53 -10.53 21.54 -12.80
N GLY A 54 -10.34 22.07 -11.57
CA GLY A 54 -11.32 22.86 -10.84
C GLY A 54 -12.45 22.04 -10.19
N LEU A 55 -12.23 20.73 -10.06
CA LEU A 55 -13.17 19.81 -9.42
C LEU A 55 -12.76 19.56 -7.96
N THR A 56 -13.71 19.23 -7.11
CA THR A 56 -13.41 18.86 -5.73
C THR A 56 -13.06 17.38 -5.64
N TRP A 57 -11.86 17.09 -5.17
CA TRP A 57 -11.41 15.75 -4.84
C TRP A 57 -12.00 15.29 -3.50
N ILE A 58 -12.60 14.11 -3.48
CA ILE A 58 -13.09 13.44 -2.26
C ILE A 58 -12.09 12.37 -1.88
N GLY A 59 -11.18 12.70 -1.00
CA GLY A 59 -10.10 11.82 -0.56
C GLY A 59 -9.02 12.60 0.16
N PRO A 60 -7.93 11.91 0.57
CA PRO A 60 -6.76 12.54 1.19
C PRO A 60 -6.08 13.52 0.21
N GLU A 61 -5.36 14.49 0.75
CA GLU A 61 -4.54 15.38 -0.08
C GLU A 61 -3.49 14.56 -0.87
N PRO A 62 -3.13 14.99 -2.09
CA PRO A 62 -2.18 14.26 -2.94
C PRO A 62 -0.87 13.92 -2.23
N GLU A 63 -0.35 14.83 -1.42
CA GLU A 63 0.87 14.63 -0.64
C GLU A 63 0.71 13.52 0.40
N THR A 64 -0.46 13.40 1.01
CA THR A 64 -0.79 12.32 1.95
C THR A 64 -0.81 10.97 1.24
N ILE A 65 -1.38 10.93 0.03
CA ILE A 65 -1.38 9.71 -0.79
C ILE A 65 0.05 9.29 -1.14
N ASP A 66 0.90 10.22 -1.57
CA ASP A 66 2.30 9.95 -1.90
C ASP A 66 3.11 9.46 -0.69
N ILE A 67 2.89 10.08 0.47
CA ILE A 67 3.64 9.75 1.68
C ILE A 67 3.22 8.40 2.25
N LEU A 68 1.92 8.15 2.36
CA LEU A 68 1.40 6.91 2.95
C LEU A 68 1.43 5.74 1.95
N GLY A 69 1.47 6.01 0.66
CA GLY A 69 1.68 5.02 -0.38
C GLY A 69 3.12 4.47 -0.42
N ASP A 70 4.07 5.22 0.11
CA ASP A 70 5.47 4.79 0.25
C ASP A 70 5.66 4.11 1.61
N LYS A 71 5.96 2.81 1.61
CA LYS A 71 6.10 2.00 2.83
C LYS A 71 7.20 2.51 3.77
N VAL A 72 8.27 3.07 3.21
CA VAL A 72 9.40 3.61 4.00
C VAL A 72 8.98 4.89 4.70
N LYS A 73 8.37 5.81 3.95
CA LYS A 73 7.86 7.08 4.50
C LYS A 73 6.75 6.85 5.51
N ALA A 74 5.80 5.95 5.21
CA ALA A 74 4.72 5.60 6.12
C ALA A 74 5.26 5.05 7.46
N ARG A 75 6.30 4.18 7.40
CA ARG A 75 6.97 3.66 8.59
C ARG A 75 7.69 4.76 9.37
N GLN A 76 8.37 5.68 8.70
CA GLN A 76 9.01 6.83 9.34
C GLN A 76 8.01 7.73 10.07
N ILE A 77 6.86 8.02 9.45
CA ILE A 77 5.79 8.78 10.11
C ILE A 77 5.27 8.03 11.33
N ALA A 78 5.01 6.73 11.21
CA ALA A 78 4.54 5.92 12.33
C ALA A 78 5.53 5.99 13.52
N LEU A 79 6.84 5.92 13.26
CA LEU A 79 7.88 6.10 14.28
C LEU A 79 7.83 7.50 14.91
N GLN A 80 7.70 8.56 14.09
CA GLN A 80 7.64 9.94 14.57
C GLN A 80 6.46 10.22 15.50
N VAL A 81 5.31 9.60 15.22
CA VAL A 81 4.10 9.77 16.05
C VAL A 81 3.99 8.75 17.17
N GLY A 82 4.99 7.88 17.35
CA GLY A 82 5.01 6.86 18.39
C GLY A 82 4.00 5.72 18.18
N ALA A 83 3.55 5.51 16.94
CA ALA A 83 2.65 4.38 16.64
C ALA A 83 3.39 3.05 16.80
N PRO A 84 2.75 2.02 17.38
CA PRO A 84 3.36 0.72 17.53
C PRO A 84 3.61 0.10 16.15
N LEU A 85 4.84 -0.35 15.95
CA LEU A 85 5.26 -1.02 14.72
C LEU A 85 5.77 -2.42 15.02
N VAL A 86 5.57 -3.33 14.08
CA VAL A 86 6.28 -4.61 14.08
C VAL A 86 7.78 -4.33 13.96
N THR A 87 8.58 -5.03 14.75
CA THR A 87 10.04 -4.92 14.70
C THR A 87 10.52 -5.27 13.29
N GLY A 88 11.34 -4.42 12.72
CA GLY A 88 11.84 -4.58 11.34
C GLY A 88 13.04 -3.68 11.08
N THR A 89 13.68 -3.88 9.93
CA THR A 89 14.81 -3.06 9.52
C THR A 89 14.36 -1.65 9.12
N GLU A 90 15.16 -0.65 9.47
CA GLU A 90 14.87 0.75 9.12
C GLU A 90 15.22 1.08 7.66
N ALA A 91 16.17 0.33 7.10
CA ALA A 91 16.62 0.44 5.72
C ALA A 91 16.56 -0.92 5.04
N PRO A 92 16.56 -0.96 3.70
CA PRO A 92 16.71 -2.20 2.96
C PRO A 92 17.99 -2.92 3.35
N VAL A 93 17.93 -4.25 3.48
CA VAL A 93 19.11 -5.07 3.71
C VAL A 93 19.83 -5.30 2.37
N THR A 94 21.15 -5.29 2.43
CA THR A 94 22.01 -5.44 1.25
C THR A 94 22.76 -6.77 1.24
N ASP A 95 22.73 -7.47 2.37
CA ASP A 95 23.50 -8.70 2.57
C ASP A 95 22.73 -9.70 3.44
N VAL A 96 22.90 -10.99 3.17
CA VAL A 96 22.26 -12.05 3.92
C VAL A 96 22.67 -12.09 5.40
N SER A 97 23.88 -11.65 5.73
CA SER A 97 24.35 -11.63 7.13
C SER A 97 23.51 -10.70 7.99
N GLN A 98 23.00 -9.59 7.42
CA GLN A 98 22.07 -8.68 8.12
C GLN A 98 20.73 -9.38 8.43
N VAL A 99 20.24 -10.23 7.50
CA VAL A 99 19.01 -11.00 7.69
C VAL A 99 19.18 -12.03 8.79
N VAL A 100 20.30 -12.75 8.77
CA VAL A 100 20.66 -13.75 9.80
C VAL A 100 20.81 -13.08 11.17
N ALA A 101 21.53 -11.94 11.25
CA ALA A 101 21.69 -11.18 12.47
C ALA A 101 20.34 -10.72 13.04
N PHE A 102 19.44 -10.22 12.17
CA PHE A 102 18.09 -9.84 12.56
C PHE A 102 17.31 -11.03 13.14
N ALA A 103 17.34 -12.19 12.46
CA ALA A 103 16.67 -13.40 12.94
C ALA A 103 17.21 -13.88 14.27
N GLN A 104 18.53 -13.81 14.50
CA GLN A 104 19.16 -14.16 15.75
C GLN A 104 18.81 -13.19 16.89
N GLN A 105 18.71 -11.91 16.60
CA GLN A 105 18.41 -10.88 17.60
C GLN A 105 16.94 -10.86 18.01
N TYR A 106 16.03 -10.97 17.05
CA TYR A 106 14.58 -10.77 17.27
C TYR A 106 13.76 -12.06 17.24
N GLY A 107 14.39 -13.18 16.88
CA GLY A 107 13.72 -14.48 16.79
C GLY A 107 13.04 -14.73 15.45
N LEU A 108 12.55 -15.95 15.31
CA LEU A 108 11.81 -16.45 14.15
C LEU A 108 10.33 -16.65 14.53
N PRO A 109 9.40 -16.63 13.57
CA PRO A 109 9.61 -16.43 12.13
C PRO A 109 9.83 -14.97 11.73
N ILE A 110 10.52 -14.77 10.60
CA ILE A 110 10.72 -13.46 9.99
C ILE A 110 10.13 -13.41 8.59
N ALA A 111 9.68 -12.23 8.18
CA ALA A 111 9.24 -11.94 6.82
C ALA A 111 10.31 -11.16 6.06
N ILE A 112 10.67 -11.63 4.89
CA ILE A 112 11.54 -10.98 3.91
C ILE A 112 10.62 -10.39 2.84
N LYS A 113 10.61 -9.06 2.71
CA LYS A 113 9.67 -8.35 1.84
C LYS A 113 10.40 -7.49 0.82
N ALA A 114 10.00 -7.58 -0.45
CA ALA A 114 10.47 -6.62 -1.45
C ALA A 114 10.10 -5.19 -1.04
N ALA A 115 11.04 -4.27 -1.19
CA ALA A 115 10.84 -2.84 -0.87
C ALA A 115 9.78 -2.20 -1.78
N PHE A 116 9.69 -2.68 -3.01
CA PHE A 116 8.78 -2.17 -4.03
C PHE A 116 7.73 -3.22 -4.39
N GLY A 117 6.51 -2.76 -4.68
CA GLY A 117 5.40 -3.62 -5.05
C GLY A 117 4.47 -4.00 -3.90
N GLY A 118 3.39 -4.71 -4.23
CA GLY A 118 2.32 -5.10 -3.32
C GLY A 118 1.75 -6.49 -3.67
N GLY A 119 0.68 -6.88 -2.97
CA GLY A 119 -0.04 -8.14 -3.25
C GLY A 119 0.74 -9.42 -2.89
N GLY A 120 1.73 -9.33 -1.98
CA GLY A 120 2.48 -10.50 -1.51
C GLY A 120 3.57 -11.00 -2.47
N ARG A 121 3.79 -10.35 -3.60
CA ARG A 121 4.91 -10.70 -4.49
C ARG A 121 6.22 -10.27 -3.85
N GLY A 122 7.21 -11.19 -3.86
CA GLY A 122 8.48 -10.97 -3.18
C GLY A 122 8.39 -11.02 -1.65
N LEU A 123 7.35 -11.67 -1.10
CA LEU A 123 7.23 -11.99 0.32
C LEU A 123 7.66 -13.44 0.54
N LYS A 124 8.64 -13.64 1.42
CA LYS A 124 9.06 -14.96 1.93
C LYS A 124 9.00 -14.96 3.45
N VAL A 125 8.64 -16.09 4.03
CA VAL A 125 8.64 -16.25 5.49
C VAL A 125 9.62 -17.36 5.86
N ALA A 126 10.62 -17.02 6.65
CA ALA A 126 11.59 -17.97 7.19
C ALA A 126 11.15 -18.39 8.59
N TRP A 127 10.94 -19.68 8.78
CA TRP A 127 10.57 -20.30 10.04
C TRP A 127 11.78 -20.89 10.77
N LYS A 128 12.87 -21.15 10.03
CA LYS A 128 14.11 -21.71 10.51
C LYS A 128 15.30 -20.89 10.02
N LEU A 129 16.37 -20.87 10.79
CA LEU A 129 17.56 -20.11 10.47
C LEU A 129 18.23 -20.62 9.18
N GLU A 130 18.19 -21.92 8.96
CA GLU A 130 18.78 -22.59 7.80
C GLU A 130 18.10 -22.19 6.46
N GLU A 131 16.84 -21.70 6.54
CA GLU A 131 16.06 -21.29 5.36
C GLU A 131 16.33 -19.84 4.95
N VAL A 132 16.93 -19.05 5.84
CA VAL A 132 17.03 -17.58 5.68
C VAL A 132 17.78 -17.20 4.41
N GLU A 133 18.94 -17.81 4.16
CA GLU A 133 19.80 -17.49 3.03
C GLU A 133 19.10 -17.77 1.69
N GLU A 134 18.53 -18.96 1.54
CA GLU A 134 17.83 -19.35 0.31
C GLU A 134 16.61 -18.45 0.06
N LEU A 135 15.82 -18.20 1.09
CA LEU A 135 14.61 -17.37 0.99
C LEU A 135 14.93 -15.91 0.71
N TYR A 136 16.01 -15.38 1.27
CA TYR A 136 16.50 -14.02 0.96
C TYR A 136 16.87 -13.91 -0.52
N HIS A 137 17.71 -14.81 -1.02
CA HIS A 137 18.11 -14.80 -2.43
C HIS A 137 16.92 -15.02 -3.38
N SER A 138 15.96 -15.84 -2.98
CA SER A 138 14.71 -16.02 -3.74
C SER A 138 13.89 -14.73 -3.78
N ALA A 139 13.73 -14.05 -2.66
CA ALA A 139 13.01 -12.78 -2.58
C ALA A 139 13.65 -11.68 -3.44
N VAL A 140 14.99 -11.56 -3.37
CA VAL A 140 15.77 -10.62 -4.19
C VAL A 140 15.58 -10.90 -5.68
N ARG A 141 15.69 -12.15 -6.11
CA ARG A 141 15.47 -12.52 -7.52
C ARG A 141 14.05 -12.20 -8.00
N GLU A 142 13.04 -12.57 -7.21
CA GLU A 142 11.64 -12.28 -7.56
C GLU A 142 11.37 -10.78 -7.64
N ALA A 143 11.90 -10.00 -6.69
CA ALA A 143 11.76 -8.55 -6.67
C ALA A 143 12.43 -7.91 -7.90
N THR A 144 13.64 -8.36 -8.24
CA THR A 144 14.37 -7.87 -9.41
C THR A 144 13.62 -8.15 -10.70
N VAL A 145 13.07 -9.35 -10.86
CA VAL A 145 12.29 -9.71 -12.06
C VAL A 145 10.98 -8.93 -12.15
N ALA A 146 10.28 -8.77 -11.02
CA ALA A 146 8.95 -8.17 -11.01
C ALA A 146 8.99 -6.62 -11.04
N PHE A 147 10.02 -6.02 -10.44
CA PHE A 147 10.05 -4.57 -10.18
C PHE A 147 11.33 -3.88 -10.68
N GLY A 148 12.28 -4.64 -11.27
CA GLY A 148 13.58 -4.13 -11.73
C GLY A 148 14.58 -3.83 -10.61
N ARG A 149 14.20 -4.06 -9.34
CA ARG A 149 14.98 -3.75 -8.14
C ARG A 149 14.81 -4.86 -7.11
N GLY A 150 15.92 -5.26 -6.46
CA GLY A 150 15.95 -6.41 -5.55
C GLY A 150 16.01 -6.06 -4.06
N GLU A 151 15.86 -4.79 -3.68
CA GLU A 151 15.93 -4.37 -2.28
C GLU A 151 14.83 -4.99 -1.45
N CYS A 152 15.21 -5.55 -0.29
CA CYS A 152 14.31 -6.21 0.65
C CYS A 152 14.40 -5.60 2.05
N PHE A 153 13.29 -5.59 2.77
CA PHE A 153 13.18 -5.30 4.20
C PHE A 153 12.89 -6.59 4.97
N ILE A 154 13.31 -6.61 6.22
CA ILE A 154 13.05 -7.71 7.14
C ILE A 154 12.16 -7.22 8.26
N GLU A 155 11.15 -8.02 8.62
CA GLU A 155 10.26 -7.76 9.75
C GLU A 155 10.02 -9.07 10.51
N GLN A 156 9.68 -8.96 11.79
CA GLN A 156 9.09 -10.11 12.50
C GLN A 156 7.79 -10.51 11.81
N PHE A 157 7.59 -11.81 11.63
CA PHE A 157 6.34 -12.33 11.07
C PHE A 157 5.36 -12.63 12.21
N LEU A 158 4.21 -11.99 12.16
CA LEU A 158 3.13 -12.25 13.10
C LEU A 158 2.35 -13.50 12.68
N HIS A 159 2.34 -14.52 13.52
CA HIS A 159 1.57 -15.73 13.27
C HIS A 159 0.11 -15.52 13.67
N ASN A 160 -0.82 -15.78 12.73
CA ASN A 160 -2.26 -15.59 12.92
C ASN A 160 -2.66 -14.21 13.50
N PRO A 161 -2.19 -13.10 12.94
CA PRO A 161 -2.56 -11.78 13.43
C PRO A 161 -4.03 -11.49 13.12
N ARG A 162 -4.67 -10.69 13.99
CA ARG A 162 -5.92 -10.03 13.60
C ARG A 162 -5.61 -8.81 12.74
N HIS A 163 -6.38 -8.63 11.69
CA HIS A 163 -6.30 -7.46 10.82
C HIS A 163 -7.41 -6.47 11.20
N ILE A 164 -7.07 -5.50 12.01
CA ILE A 164 -8.01 -4.47 12.47
C ILE A 164 -7.69 -3.17 11.74
N GLU A 165 -8.70 -2.56 11.16
CA GLU A 165 -8.62 -1.28 10.46
C GLU A 165 -9.42 -0.21 11.19
N ALA A 166 -8.90 1.01 11.20
CA ALA A 166 -9.62 2.20 11.65
C ALA A 166 -10.11 2.98 10.42
N GLN A 167 -11.41 3.27 10.37
CA GLN A 167 -11.97 4.15 9.37
C GLN A 167 -11.80 5.60 9.81
N VAL A 168 -11.08 6.37 9.03
CA VAL A 168 -10.78 7.79 9.32
C VAL A 168 -11.48 8.68 8.30
N ILE A 169 -12.05 9.78 8.77
CA ILE A 169 -12.57 10.87 7.95
C ILE A 169 -11.91 12.16 8.42
N ALA A 170 -11.50 12.99 7.46
CA ALA A 170 -10.95 14.31 7.73
C ALA A 170 -11.64 15.37 6.86
N ASP A 171 -11.74 16.60 7.37
CA ASP A 171 -12.24 17.74 6.61
C ASP A 171 -11.12 18.73 6.25
N LYS A 172 -11.47 19.73 5.44
CA LYS A 172 -10.52 20.78 5.03
C LYS A 172 -10.14 21.75 6.16
N GLN A 173 -10.83 21.72 7.29
CA GLN A 173 -10.56 22.54 8.47
C GLN A 173 -9.55 21.88 9.41
N GLY A 174 -9.10 20.66 9.09
CA GLY A 174 -8.14 19.89 9.89
C GLY A 174 -8.77 19.04 11.00
N ASN A 175 -10.08 18.89 11.01
CA ASN A 175 -10.72 17.96 11.92
C ASN A 175 -10.52 16.53 11.41
N VAL A 176 -10.16 15.62 12.32
CA VAL A 176 -9.95 14.21 12.03
C VAL A 176 -10.77 13.38 13.00
N VAL A 177 -11.57 12.47 12.46
CA VAL A 177 -12.45 11.61 13.25
C VAL A 177 -12.20 10.15 12.88
N VAL A 178 -12.04 9.29 13.89
CA VAL A 178 -12.12 7.85 13.73
C VAL A 178 -13.57 7.43 13.91
N VAL A 179 -14.20 6.98 12.82
CA VAL A 179 -15.63 6.62 12.80
C VAL A 179 -15.86 5.28 13.49
N GLY A 180 -14.94 4.34 13.34
CA GLY A 180 -15.02 3.01 13.93
C GLY A 180 -13.88 2.13 13.46
N THR A 181 -13.88 0.89 13.92
CA THR A 181 -12.93 -0.14 13.50
C THR A 181 -13.64 -1.26 12.77
N ARG A 182 -12.92 -1.93 11.89
CA ARG A 182 -13.34 -3.15 11.21
C ARG A 182 -12.35 -4.27 11.45
N ASP A 183 -12.84 -5.47 11.71
CA ASP A 183 -12.03 -6.68 11.70
C ASP A 183 -12.06 -7.31 10.28
N CYS A 184 -10.93 -7.30 9.61
CA CYS A 184 -10.75 -7.81 8.25
C CYS A 184 -9.88 -9.09 8.26
N SER A 185 -9.89 -9.86 9.33
CA SER A 185 -9.03 -11.04 9.50
C SER A 185 -9.42 -12.20 8.59
N LEU A 186 -10.68 -12.29 8.17
CA LEU A 186 -11.14 -13.33 7.24
C LEU A 186 -10.70 -13.01 5.81
N GLN A 187 -9.58 -13.61 5.41
CA GLN A 187 -8.94 -13.35 4.13
C GLN A 187 -8.67 -14.65 3.36
N ARG A 188 -8.66 -14.55 2.04
CA ARG A 188 -8.18 -15.59 1.14
C ARG A 188 -7.09 -15.04 0.24
N ARG A 189 -5.89 -15.60 0.32
CA ARG A 189 -4.71 -15.13 -0.45
C ARG A 189 -4.46 -13.63 -0.29
N ASN A 190 -4.53 -13.13 0.95
CA ASN A 190 -4.39 -11.72 1.32
C ASN A 190 -5.48 -10.79 0.76
N GLN A 191 -6.62 -11.33 0.36
CA GLN A 191 -7.80 -10.56 0.00
C GLN A 191 -8.84 -10.67 1.11
N LYS A 192 -9.36 -9.54 1.56
CA LYS A 192 -10.43 -9.45 2.55
C LYS A 192 -11.70 -10.06 1.96
N LEU A 193 -12.35 -10.95 2.71
CA LEU A 193 -13.61 -11.59 2.32
C LEU A 193 -14.78 -11.08 3.13
N VAL A 194 -14.57 -10.84 4.41
CA VAL A 194 -15.57 -10.34 5.35
C VAL A 194 -14.93 -9.23 6.16
N GLU A 195 -15.69 -8.19 6.40
CA GLU A 195 -15.34 -7.04 7.24
C GLU A 195 -16.46 -6.86 8.28
N GLU A 196 -16.12 -6.88 9.58
CA GLU A 196 -17.06 -6.74 10.71
C GLU A 196 -16.73 -5.54 11.58
#